data_53c287fe948b41834af94f115a336b14
#
_entry.id   53c287fe948b41834af94f115a336b14
#
_cell.length_a   1.000
_cell.length_b   1.000
_cell.length_c   1.000
_cell.angle_alpha   90.00
_cell.angle_beta   90.00
_cell.angle_gamma   90.00
#
_symmetry.space_group_name_H-M   'P 1'
#
loop_
_entity.id
_entity.type
_entity.pdbx_description
1 polymer ?
#
loop_
_entity_poly.entity_id
_entity_poly.type
_entity_poly.pdbx_seq_one_letter_code
_entity_poly.pdbx_strand_id
1 'polypeptide(L)'
;ELYKEDTQKAERAALTLIDGLHENFRKRAGQADVLKQLIADSPYPTLVCGDFNSLPSSYVYHTIKGDKKGDKKGNKKGNKKGNKLQDGFQTSGHGYMYTFKFFKHLLRIDYVLHSPELKSTDYFSPDWSYSDHNPVVMRMKL
;
A
#
# COMPACT_ATOMS: atom_id res chain seq x y z
N GLU A 1 29.76 -7.52 -34.77
CA GLU A 1 29.48 -8.67 -33.87
C GLU A 1 29.38 -8.23 -32.40
N LEU A 2 30.32 -7.48 -31.86
CA LEU A 2 30.31 -6.96 -30.47
C LEU A 2 29.03 -6.16 -30.12
N TYR A 3 28.53 -5.34 -31.03
CA TYR A 3 27.32 -4.51 -30.79
C TYR A 3 26.04 -5.35 -30.66
N LYS A 4 25.94 -6.49 -31.32
CA LYS A 4 24.81 -7.42 -31.23
C LYS A 4 24.83 -8.18 -29.91
N GLU A 5 26.00 -8.53 -29.41
CA GLU A 5 26.18 -9.26 -28.16
C GLU A 5 25.79 -8.40 -26.93
N ASP A 6 26.16 -7.12 -26.94
CA ASP A 6 25.80 -6.18 -25.88
C ASP A 6 24.30 -5.88 -25.87
N THR A 7 23.67 -5.78 -27.04
CA THR A 7 22.24 -5.60 -27.16
C THR A 7 21.46 -6.80 -26.60
N GLN A 8 21.88 -8.02 -26.94
CA GLN A 8 21.25 -9.24 -26.42
C GLN A 8 21.43 -9.43 -24.92
N LYS A 9 22.57 -9.03 -24.36
CA LYS A 9 22.79 -9.04 -22.89
C LYS A 9 21.88 -8.04 -22.20
N ALA A 10 21.73 -6.84 -22.75
CA ALA A 10 20.83 -5.82 -22.22
C ALA A 10 19.36 -6.26 -22.26
N GLU A 11 18.92 -6.88 -23.36
CA GLU A 11 17.56 -7.42 -23.48
C GLU A 11 17.29 -8.54 -22.47
N ARG A 12 18.21 -9.48 -22.29
CA ARG A 12 18.09 -10.55 -21.29
C ARG A 12 18.06 -10.02 -19.88
N ALA A 13 18.89 -9.03 -19.55
CA ALA A 13 18.87 -8.38 -18.26
C ALA A 13 17.54 -7.65 -17.99
N ALA A 14 17.00 -6.95 -19.00
CA ALA A 14 15.71 -6.29 -18.91
C ALA A 14 14.56 -7.29 -18.68
N LEU A 15 14.55 -8.40 -19.43
CA LEU A 15 13.53 -9.46 -19.24
C LEU A 15 13.61 -10.08 -17.85
N THR A 16 14.81 -10.37 -17.34
CA THR A 16 15.02 -10.91 -15.99
C THR A 16 14.51 -9.95 -14.92
N LEU A 17 14.75 -8.64 -15.09
CA LEU A 17 14.24 -7.62 -14.19
C LEU A 17 12.70 -7.55 -14.22
N ILE A 18 12.10 -7.62 -15.40
CA ILE A 18 10.64 -7.61 -15.57
C ILE A 18 10.01 -8.83 -14.91
N ASP A 19 10.58 -10.01 -15.11
CA ASP A 19 10.09 -11.25 -14.49
C ASP A 19 10.19 -11.19 -12.95
N GLY A 20 11.32 -10.69 -12.44
CA GLY A 20 11.49 -10.48 -10.99
C GLY A 20 10.47 -9.48 -10.41
N LEU A 21 10.17 -8.40 -11.13
CA LEU A 21 9.13 -7.45 -10.74
C LEU A 21 7.75 -8.09 -10.74
N HIS A 22 7.40 -8.87 -11.77
CA HIS A 22 6.11 -9.57 -11.84
C HIS A 22 5.94 -10.58 -10.70
N GLU A 23 6.98 -11.33 -10.37
CA GLU A 23 6.93 -12.27 -9.25
C GLU A 23 6.71 -11.54 -7.91
N ASN A 24 7.44 -10.45 -7.68
CA ASN A 24 7.28 -9.63 -6.48
C ASN A 24 5.88 -9.00 -6.39
N PHE A 25 5.31 -8.57 -7.51
CA PHE A 25 3.92 -8.07 -7.55
C PHE A 25 2.90 -9.17 -7.20
N ARG A 26 3.08 -10.39 -7.74
CA ARG A 26 2.20 -11.53 -7.41
C ARG A 26 2.27 -11.91 -5.95
N LYS A 27 3.46 -11.98 -5.37
CA LYS A 27 3.67 -12.26 -3.94
C LYS A 27 2.96 -11.23 -3.06
N ARG A 28 3.17 -9.94 -3.33
CA ARG A 28 2.50 -8.86 -2.58
C ARG A 28 0.98 -8.86 -2.76
N ALA A 29 0.49 -9.16 -3.95
CA ALA A 29 -0.95 -9.28 -4.19
C ALA A 29 -1.56 -10.41 -3.34
N GLY A 30 -0.93 -11.59 -3.29
CA GLY A 30 -1.37 -12.69 -2.45
C GLY A 30 -1.32 -12.34 -0.95
N GLN A 31 -0.27 -11.67 -0.49
CA GLN A 31 -0.17 -11.18 0.89
C GLN A 31 -1.29 -10.17 1.22
N ALA A 32 -1.61 -9.27 0.30
CA ALA A 32 -2.69 -8.31 0.47
C ALA A 32 -4.06 -8.99 0.56
N ASP A 33 -4.30 -10.05 -0.21
CA ASP A 33 -5.53 -10.83 -0.14
C ASP A 33 -5.68 -11.55 1.21
N VAL A 34 -4.60 -12.13 1.74
CA VAL A 34 -4.59 -12.74 3.09
C VAL A 34 -4.86 -11.69 4.15
N LEU A 35 -4.17 -10.54 4.09
CA LEU A 35 -4.36 -9.46 5.05
C LEU A 35 -5.78 -8.90 5.01
N LYS A 36 -6.36 -8.73 3.82
CA LYS A 36 -7.77 -8.35 3.67
C LYS A 36 -8.70 -9.30 4.42
N GLN A 37 -8.46 -10.61 4.32
CA GLN A 37 -9.28 -11.59 5.03
C GLN A 37 -9.13 -11.47 6.55
N LEU A 38 -7.91 -11.34 7.05
CA LEU A 38 -7.64 -11.13 8.48
C LEU A 38 -8.33 -9.87 9.02
N ILE A 39 -8.31 -8.78 8.26
CA ILE A 39 -9.01 -7.54 8.62
C ILE A 39 -10.54 -7.75 8.64
N ALA A 40 -11.07 -8.47 7.65
CA ALA A 40 -12.51 -8.75 7.55
C ALA A 40 -13.03 -9.64 8.69
N ASP A 41 -12.20 -10.54 9.17
CA ASP A 41 -12.53 -11.48 10.25
C ASP A 41 -12.29 -10.90 11.66
N SER A 42 -11.61 -9.74 11.75
CA SER A 42 -11.39 -9.06 13.04
C SER A 42 -12.69 -8.54 13.64
N PRO A 43 -13.04 -8.92 14.88
CA PRO A 43 -14.19 -8.34 15.58
C PRO A 43 -13.88 -6.97 16.19
N TYR A 44 -12.63 -6.50 16.12
CA TYR A 44 -12.16 -5.28 16.77
C TYR A 44 -11.82 -4.19 15.75
N PRO A 45 -11.88 -2.90 16.16
CA PRO A 45 -11.28 -1.83 15.39
C PRO A 45 -9.83 -2.14 15.07
N THR A 46 -9.45 -1.96 13.82
CA THR A 46 -8.18 -2.44 13.28
C THR A 46 -7.31 -1.28 12.81
N LEU A 47 -6.03 -1.37 13.09
CA LEU A 47 -4.96 -0.55 12.51
C LEU A 47 -4.05 -1.43 11.66
N VAL A 48 -3.72 -0.96 10.48
CA VAL A 48 -2.74 -1.59 9.59
C VAL A 48 -1.66 -0.58 9.28
N CYS A 49 -0.45 -0.86 9.74
CA CYS A 49 0.72 0.02 9.56
C CYS A 49 1.83 -0.75 8.85
N GLY A 50 2.50 -0.09 7.92
CA GLY A 50 3.69 -0.68 7.31
C GLY A 50 4.07 -0.07 5.98
N ASP A 51 5.22 -0.53 5.50
CA ASP A 51 5.69 -0.33 4.14
C ASP A 51 5.00 -1.34 3.21
N PHE A 52 4.15 -0.84 2.32
CA PHE A 52 3.45 -1.68 1.35
C PHE A 52 4.26 -1.88 0.07
N ASN A 53 5.38 -1.18 -0.09
CA ASN A 53 6.15 -1.11 -1.33
C ASN A 53 5.26 -0.87 -2.56
N SER A 54 4.22 -0.10 -2.40
CA SER A 54 3.14 0.04 -3.38
C SER A 54 2.50 1.41 -3.27
N LEU A 55 2.21 2.02 -4.40
CA LEU A 55 1.58 3.35 -4.46
C LEU A 55 0.08 3.30 -4.09
N PRO A 56 -0.54 4.46 -3.76
CA PRO A 56 -1.98 4.54 -3.49
C PRO A 56 -2.89 4.09 -4.65
N SER A 57 -2.36 4.05 -5.87
CA SER A 57 -3.07 3.55 -7.06
C SER A 57 -2.99 2.04 -7.26
N SER A 58 -2.22 1.33 -6.43
CA SER A 58 -1.91 -0.10 -6.60
C SER A 58 -3.04 -1.03 -6.15
N TYR A 59 -3.00 -2.25 -6.70
CA TYR A 59 -3.85 -3.35 -6.24
C TYR A 59 -3.69 -3.64 -4.74
N VAL A 60 -2.47 -3.67 -4.24
CA VAL A 60 -2.13 -3.95 -2.84
C VAL A 60 -2.83 -2.96 -1.92
N TYR A 61 -2.65 -1.66 -2.17
CA TYR A 61 -3.25 -0.60 -1.37
C TYR A 61 -4.80 -0.70 -1.36
N HIS A 62 -5.42 -0.81 -2.54
CA HIS A 62 -6.88 -0.88 -2.64
C HIS A 62 -7.46 -2.17 -2.05
N THR A 63 -6.72 -3.28 -2.12
CA THR A 63 -7.13 -4.56 -1.54
C THR A 63 -7.14 -4.48 -0.02
N ILE A 64 -6.08 -3.98 0.59
CA ILE A 64 -5.96 -3.86 2.06
C ILE A 64 -6.97 -2.82 2.58
N LYS A 65 -7.09 -1.69 1.90
CA LYS A 65 -8.06 -0.63 2.28
C LYS A 65 -9.52 -1.06 2.11
N GLY A 66 -9.80 -2.03 1.23
CA GLY A 66 -11.16 -2.51 0.96
C GLY A 66 -11.93 -1.70 -0.10
N ASP A 67 -11.24 -0.93 -0.94
CA ASP A 67 -11.83 -0.03 -1.97
C ASP A 67 -12.13 -0.72 -3.31
N LYS A 68 -12.08 -2.04 -3.42
CA LYS A 68 -12.31 -2.70 -4.71
C LYS A 68 -13.69 -2.37 -5.28
N LYS A 69 -13.70 -1.65 -6.40
CA LYS A 69 -14.89 -1.39 -7.23
C LYS A 69 -15.49 -2.66 -7.88
N GLY A 70 -15.02 -3.86 -7.55
CA GLY A 70 -15.36 -5.12 -8.19
C GLY A 70 -16.50 -5.92 -7.53
N ASP A 71 -16.88 -5.62 -6.31
CA ASP A 71 -17.92 -6.39 -5.59
C ASP A 71 -19.37 -5.94 -5.96
N LYS A 72 -19.59 -5.39 -7.17
CA LYS A 72 -20.93 -5.08 -7.68
C LYS A 72 -21.75 -6.31 -8.11
N LYS A 73 -21.23 -7.51 -8.02
CA LYS A 73 -22.05 -8.72 -8.17
C LYS A 73 -22.55 -9.14 -6.80
N GLY A 74 -23.70 -8.54 -6.46
CA GLY A 74 -24.42 -8.80 -5.24
C GLY A 74 -24.72 -10.28 -5.03
N ASN A 75 -24.17 -10.84 -3.99
CA ASN A 75 -24.89 -11.83 -3.21
C ASN A 75 -25.54 -11.09 -2.03
N LYS A 76 -26.85 -10.77 -2.25
CA LYS A 76 -27.74 -10.19 -1.23
C LYS A 76 -28.09 -11.23 -0.15
N LYS A 77 -27.12 -11.85 0.48
CA LYS A 77 -27.33 -12.65 1.69
C LYS A 77 -26.13 -12.51 2.62
N GLY A 78 -26.27 -11.65 3.60
CA GLY A 78 -25.35 -11.47 4.71
C GLY A 78 -24.84 -10.04 4.82
N ASN A 79 -25.29 -9.32 5.84
CA ASN A 79 -24.77 -8.03 6.28
C ASN A 79 -23.31 -8.15 6.75
N LYS A 80 -22.37 -8.48 5.89
CA LYS A 80 -20.98 -8.20 6.13
C LYS A 80 -20.72 -6.81 5.54
N LYS A 81 -20.81 -5.78 6.38
CA LYS A 81 -20.15 -4.50 6.13
C LYS A 81 -18.71 -4.87 5.78
N GLY A 82 -18.32 -4.76 4.53
CA GLY A 82 -16.93 -4.89 4.15
C GLY A 82 -16.14 -3.92 5.01
N ASN A 83 -15.15 -4.41 5.74
CA ASN A 83 -14.32 -3.60 6.62
C ASN A 83 -13.47 -2.65 5.78
N LYS A 84 -14.08 -1.55 5.35
CA LYS A 84 -13.39 -0.52 4.61
C LYS A 84 -12.57 0.31 5.57
N LEU A 85 -11.24 0.15 5.50
CA LEU A 85 -10.31 1.00 6.24
C LEU A 85 -10.25 2.40 5.62
N GLN A 86 -9.94 3.37 6.45
CA GLN A 86 -9.62 4.73 6.07
C GLN A 86 -8.11 4.91 6.04
N ASP A 87 -7.61 5.70 5.09
CA ASP A 87 -6.20 6.10 5.06
C ASP A 87 -6.01 7.31 5.97
N GLY A 88 -5.16 7.20 6.97
CA GLY A 88 -4.89 8.27 7.93
C GLY A 88 -4.43 9.56 7.26
N PHE A 89 -3.66 9.47 6.16
CA PHE A 89 -3.30 10.65 5.38
C PHE A 89 -4.52 11.33 4.72
N GLN A 90 -5.45 10.54 4.20
CA GLN A 90 -6.67 11.08 3.57
C GLN A 90 -7.65 11.68 4.59
N THR A 91 -7.60 11.23 5.83
CA THR A 91 -8.51 11.68 6.89
C THR A 91 -7.99 12.86 7.69
N SER A 92 -6.68 12.97 7.90
CA SER A 92 -6.08 13.98 8.78
C SER A 92 -4.71 14.49 8.34
N GLY A 93 -4.21 14.04 7.18
CA GLY A 93 -2.99 14.57 6.57
C GLY A 93 -3.26 15.82 5.77
N HIS A 94 -2.20 16.61 5.54
CA HIS A 94 -2.27 17.86 4.79
C HIS A 94 -1.14 17.95 3.76
N GLY A 95 -1.44 18.63 2.65
CA GLY A 95 -0.47 18.92 1.61
C GLY A 95 0.03 17.69 0.86
N TYR A 96 1.28 17.75 0.45
CA TYR A 96 1.98 16.68 -0.23
C TYR A 96 2.83 15.89 0.78
N MET A 97 2.78 14.56 0.69
CA MET A 97 3.55 13.69 1.57
C MET A 97 4.27 12.62 0.75
N TYR A 98 5.54 12.40 1.07
CA TYR A 98 6.32 11.25 0.63
C TYR A 98 6.88 10.53 1.88
N THR A 99 7.09 9.25 1.76
CA THR A 99 7.68 8.43 2.82
C THR A 99 8.99 7.77 2.40
N PHE A 100 9.23 7.65 1.09
CA PHE A 100 10.47 7.12 0.53
C PHE A 100 11.28 8.24 -0.14
N LYS A 101 12.55 8.38 0.21
CA LYS A 101 13.39 9.53 -0.15
C LYS A 101 13.96 9.48 -1.55
N PHE A 102 14.14 8.29 -2.10
CA PHE A 102 14.55 8.13 -3.49
C PHE A 102 13.43 8.52 -4.45
N PHE A 103 13.72 8.56 -5.75
CA PHE A 103 12.79 9.01 -6.80
C PHE A 103 12.23 10.42 -6.56
N LYS A 104 13.14 11.37 -6.24
CA LYS A 104 12.81 12.80 -6.09
C LYS A 104 11.73 13.09 -5.05
N HIS A 105 11.66 12.31 -3.98
CA HIS A 105 10.69 12.48 -2.90
C HIS A 105 9.22 12.41 -3.39
N LEU A 106 8.93 11.54 -4.35
CA LEU A 106 7.59 11.44 -4.96
C LEU A 106 6.75 10.29 -4.41
N LEU A 107 7.35 9.34 -3.68
CA LEU A 107 6.68 8.09 -3.35
C LEU A 107 6.18 8.08 -1.90
N ARG A 108 4.88 7.86 -1.73
CA ARG A 108 4.26 7.48 -0.48
C ARG A 108 3.94 5.99 -0.55
N ILE A 109 4.70 5.17 0.15
CA ILE A 109 4.60 3.71 0.15
C ILE A 109 4.43 3.12 1.55
N ASP A 110 4.54 3.96 2.58
CA ASP A 110 4.28 3.64 3.97
C ASP A 110 2.93 4.22 4.39
N TYR A 111 2.14 3.44 5.09
CA TYR A 111 0.75 3.78 5.41
C TYR A 111 0.39 3.46 6.84
N VAL A 112 -0.56 4.22 7.37
CA VAL A 112 -1.39 3.85 8.51
C VAL A 112 -2.83 3.89 8.05
N LEU A 113 -3.44 2.72 7.92
CA LEU A 113 -4.86 2.54 7.62
C LEU A 113 -5.58 2.18 8.91
N HIS A 114 -6.80 2.67 9.09
CA HIS A 114 -7.55 2.48 10.33
C HIS A 114 -9.03 2.22 10.07
N SER A 115 -9.67 1.51 11.00
CA SER A 115 -11.13 1.34 11.01
C SER A 115 -11.82 2.69 11.18
N PRO A 116 -13.04 2.89 10.64
CA PRO A 116 -13.79 4.14 10.75
C PRO A 116 -14.13 4.57 12.18
N GLU A 117 -14.16 3.63 13.11
CA GLU A 117 -14.42 3.87 14.53
C GLU A 117 -13.27 4.61 15.20
N LEU A 118 -12.05 4.47 14.68
CA LEU A 118 -10.86 5.15 15.17
C LEU A 118 -10.72 6.49 14.45
N LYS A 119 -10.77 7.59 15.21
CA LYS A 119 -10.70 8.92 14.61
C LYS A 119 -9.28 9.43 14.57
N SER A 120 -8.72 9.53 13.36
CA SER A 120 -7.45 10.21 13.13
C SER A 120 -7.62 11.72 13.32
N THR A 121 -6.74 12.33 14.11
CA THR A 121 -6.75 13.78 14.40
C THR A 121 -5.56 14.51 13.78
N ASP A 122 -4.49 13.80 13.48
CA ASP A 122 -3.28 14.36 12.88
C ASP A 122 -2.50 13.26 12.18
N TYR A 123 -1.87 13.59 11.04
CA TYR A 123 -1.06 12.66 10.26
C TYR A 123 0.06 13.40 9.55
N PHE A 124 1.30 13.02 9.82
CA PHE A 124 2.47 13.65 9.23
C PHE A 124 3.64 12.68 9.10
N SER A 125 4.60 13.04 8.26
CA SER A 125 5.83 12.29 8.06
C SER A 125 7.00 13.27 8.17
N PRO A 126 7.71 13.30 9.32
CA PRO A 126 8.85 14.17 9.49
C PRO A 126 10.03 13.67 8.66
N ASP A 127 10.85 14.59 8.16
CA ASP A 127 12.10 14.22 7.50
C ASP A 127 13.08 13.67 8.54
N TRP A 128 13.62 12.47 8.27
CA TRP A 128 14.43 11.73 9.22
C TRP A 128 15.69 11.18 8.54
N SER A 129 16.85 11.62 8.97
CA SER A 129 18.14 11.36 8.30
C SER A 129 18.68 9.93 8.43
N TYR A 130 18.14 9.12 9.35
CA TYR A 130 18.68 7.80 9.69
C TYR A 130 18.16 6.65 8.82
N SER A 131 17.25 6.90 7.88
CA SER A 131 16.68 5.90 7.00
C SER A 131 16.41 6.50 5.63
N ASP A 132 16.29 5.67 4.63
CA ASP A 132 15.77 6.00 3.30
C ASP A 132 14.23 6.12 3.28
N HIS A 133 13.57 5.74 4.38
CA HIS A 133 12.17 6.04 4.65
C HIS A 133 12.02 7.09 5.73
N ASN A 134 11.02 7.95 5.57
CA ASN A 134 10.57 8.84 6.63
C ASN A 134 9.53 8.11 7.50
N PRO A 135 9.56 8.29 8.83
CA PRO A 135 8.54 7.71 9.69
C PRO A 135 7.17 8.33 9.41
N VAL A 136 6.13 7.55 9.60
CA VAL A 136 4.75 8.02 9.56
C VAL A 136 4.21 8.09 10.97
N VAL A 137 3.65 9.23 11.33
CA VAL A 137 3.05 9.49 12.65
C VAL A 137 1.57 9.79 12.46
N MET A 138 0.72 9.08 13.19
CA MET A 138 -0.70 9.35 13.25
C MET A 138 -1.15 9.49 14.71
N ARG A 139 -1.90 10.56 15.00
CA ARG A 139 -2.58 10.72 16.28
C ARG A 139 -4.04 10.32 16.14
N MET A 140 -4.55 9.65 17.16
CA MET A 140 -5.93 9.18 17.16
C MET A 140 -6.60 9.49 18.50
N LYS A 141 -7.92 9.59 18.42
CA LYS A 141 -8.81 9.48 19.59
C LYS A 141 -9.42 8.08 19.61
N LEU A 142 -9.34 7.46 20.76
CA LEU A 142 -10.06 6.23 21.09
C LEU A 142 -11.46 6.58 21.59
#